data_347d22222144bad9b119b1d99de4d0b3
#
_entry.id   347d22222144bad9b119b1d99de4d0b3
#
_cell.length_a   1.000
_cell.length_b   1.000
_cell.length_c   1.000
_cell.angle_alpha   90.00
_cell.angle_beta   90.00
_cell.angle_gamma   90.00
#
_symmetry.space_group_name_H-M   'P 1'
#
loop_
_entity.id
_entity.type
_entity.pdbx_description
1 polymer ?
#
loop_
_entity_poly.entity_id
_entity_poly.type
_entity_poly.pdbx_seq_one_letter_code
_entity_poly.pdbx_strand_id
1 'polypeptide(L)'
;MGRGPYSYRDDPAVPDFPDDRPLVLFDGDCALCSSSARMILKRDRAGVFRLAPTQSPLGRALLIHYGLDPDDPSTMLLIQDGVARERSDGALGIAARLPAPYKLAVSARIAPRFVRDALYDFVARRRRRIPGPTWCSLPPSGVDLADRVLG
;
A
#
# COMPACT_ATOMS: atom_id res chain seq x y z
N MET A 1 3.17 13.95 6.43
CA MET A 1 1.87 13.39 6.85
C MET A 1 1.50 13.86 8.24
N GLY A 2 1.04 15.07 8.36
CA GLY A 2 0.68 15.67 9.65
C GLY A 2 -0.78 15.49 10.07
N ARG A 3 -1.51 14.54 9.48
CA ARG A 3 -2.91 14.34 9.81
C ARG A 3 -3.08 13.28 10.89
N GLY A 4 -3.99 13.53 11.83
CA GLY A 4 -4.25 12.62 12.94
C GLY A 4 -4.90 11.31 12.53
N PRO A 5 -4.99 10.34 13.48
CA PRO A 5 -5.65 9.07 13.22
C PRO A 5 -7.10 9.29 12.75
N TYR A 6 -7.51 8.51 11.76
CA TYR A 6 -8.87 8.53 11.18
C TYR A 6 -9.32 9.88 10.62
N SER A 7 -8.38 10.79 10.30
CA SER A 7 -8.70 12.12 9.77
C SER A 7 -9.50 12.09 8.46
N TYR A 8 -9.39 11.02 7.68
CA TYR A 8 -10.15 10.84 6.46
C TYR A 8 -11.66 10.70 6.67
N ARG A 9 -12.09 10.30 7.86
CA ARG A 9 -13.52 10.19 8.20
C ARG A 9 -14.23 11.55 8.19
N ASP A 10 -13.49 12.61 8.45
CA ASP A 10 -13.99 13.99 8.47
C ASP A 10 -13.82 14.70 7.12
N ASP A 11 -13.23 14.02 6.13
CA ASP A 11 -13.01 14.58 4.80
C ASP A 11 -14.14 14.15 3.86
N PRO A 12 -15.03 15.09 3.46
CA PRO A 12 -16.16 14.75 2.59
C PRO A 12 -15.76 14.30 1.19
N ALA A 13 -14.50 14.55 0.78
CA ALA A 13 -13.97 14.10 -0.50
C ALA A 13 -13.56 12.62 -0.48
N VAL A 14 -13.40 12.02 0.70
CA VAL A 14 -13.04 10.61 0.85
C VAL A 14 -14.30 9.78 0.96
N PRO A 15 -14.56 8.84 0.03
CA PRO A 15 -15.70 7.94 0.14
C PRO A 15 -15.63 7.07 1.39
N ASP A 16 -16.78 6.75 1.96
CA ASP A 16 -16.83 5.80 3.07
C ASP A 16 -16.34 4.43 2.62
N PHE A 17 -15.51 3.82 3.46
CA PHE A 17 -15.00 2.47 3.22
C PHE A 17 -14.86 1.71 4.55
N PRO A 18 -14.88 0.36 4.50
CA PRO A 18 -14.65 -0.42 5.72
C PRO A 18 -13.19 -0.27 6.17
N ASP A 19 -13.00 0.35 7.33
CA ASP A 19 -11.67 0.66 7.88
C ASP A 19 -11.32 -0.17 9.13
N ASP A 20 -11.99 -1.29 9.28
CA ASP A 20 -11.75 -2.27 10.36
C ASP A 20 -10.43 -3.04 10.18
N ARG A 21 -9.83 -2.99 9.00
CA ARG A 21 -8.57 -3.65 8.68
C ARG A 21 -7.59 -2.67 8.05
N PRO A 22 -6.28 -2.91 8.17
CA PRO A 22 -5.29 -2.11 7.45
C PRO A 22 -5.54 -2.08 5.95
N LEU A 23 -5.44 -0.91 5.35
CA LEU A 23 -5.61 -0.69 3.91
C LEU A 23 -4.28 -0.38 3.27
N VAL A 24 -3.95 -1.10 2.20
CA VAL A 24 -2.76 -0.87 1.37
C VAL A 24 -3.17 -0.21 0.07
N LEU A 25 -2.68 1.00 -0.17
CA LEU A 25 -2.81 1.67 -1.45
C LEU A 25 -1.58 1.36 -2.32
N PHE A 26 -1.79 0.91 -3.53
CA PHE A 26 -0.72 0.55 -4.45
C PHE A 26 -0.97 1.10 -5.85
N ASP A 27 0.11 1.40 -6.57
CA ASP A 27 0.03 1.85 -7.95
C ASP A 27 -0.29 0.66 -8.88
N GLY A 28 -1.53 0.61 -9.38
CA GLY A 28 -2.01 -0.45 -10.26
C GLY A 28 -1.36 -0.46 -11.65
N ASP A 29 -0.72 0.62 -12.06
CA ASP A 29 0.00 0.73 -13.33
C ASP A 29 1.48 0.39 -13.22
N CYS A 30 1.98 0.15 -12.00
CA CYS A 30 3.35 -0.26 -11.74
C CYS A 30 3.45 -1.77 -11.59
N ALA A 31 4.28 -2.43 -12.40
CA ALA A 31 4.47 -3.89 -12.35
C ALA A 31 4.99 -4.36 -10.99
N LEU A 32 5.95 -3.66 -10.40
CA LEU A 32 6.47 -3.99 -9.06
C LEU A 32 5.41 -3.86 -7.98
N CYS A 33 4.68 -2.75 -7.98
CA CYS A 33 3.61 -2.52 -7.01
C CYS A 33 2.48 -3.53 -7.16
N SER A 34 2.12 -3.86 -8.39
CA SER A 34 1.11 -4.88 -8.70
C SER A 34 1.54 -6.27 -8.25
N SER A 35 2.80 -6.63 -8.46
CA SER A 35 3.37 -7.90 -7.98
C SER A 35 3.38 -7.95 -6.46
N SER A 36 3.70 -6.85 -5.79
CA SER A 36 3.65 -6.75 -4.34
C SER A 36 2.23 -6.92 -3.81
N ALA A 37 1.25 -6.28 -4.45
CA ALA A 37 -0.16 -6.43 -4.09
C ALA A 37 -0.66 -7.88 -4.24
N ARG A 38 -0.32 -8.54 -5.34
CA ARG A 38 -0.64 -9.96 -5.55
C ARG A 38 0.02 -10.85 -4.51
N MET A 39 1.28 -10.58 -4.19
CA MET A 39 2.02 -11.31 -3.16
C MET A 39 1.33 -11.17 -1.80
N ILE A 40 0.91 -9.95 -1.43
CA ILE A 40 0.18 -9.71 -0.19
C ILE A 40 -1.10 -10.55 -0.17
N LEU A 41 -1.92 -10.48 -1.21
CA LEU A 41 -3.17 -11.26 -1.30
C LEU A 41 -2.91 -12.77 -1.17
N LYS A 42 -1.86 -13.27 -1.80
CA LYS A 42 -1.51 -14.68 -1.80
C LYS A 42 -0.98 -15.16 -0.45
N ARG A 43 -0.22 -14.32 0.24
CA ARG A 43 0.46 -14.69 1.50
C ARG A 43 -0.34 -14.36 2.74
N ASP A 44 -1.21 -13.37 2.66
CA ASP A 44 -2.09 -12.96 3.75
C ASP A 44 -3.31 -13.88 3.85
N ARG A 45 -3.07 -15.09 4.29
CA ARG A 45 -4.12 -16.11 4.42
C ARG A 45 -5.17 -15.78 5.49
N ALA A 46 -4.78 -14.98 6.48
CA ALA A 46 -5.68 -14.54 7.54
C ALA A 46 -6.61 -13.40 7.12
N GLY A 47 -6.40 -12.81 5.92
CA GLY A 47 -7.21 -11.71 5.43
C GLY A 47 -7.05 -10.43 6.24
N VAL A 48 -5.84 -10.16 6.73
CA VAL A 48 -5.56 -8.98 7.57
C VAL A 48 -5.70 -7.69 6.77
N PHE A 49 -5.22 -7.69 5.52
CA PHE A 49 -5.17 -6.48 4.70
C PHE A 49 -6.34 -6.39 3.72
N ARG A 50 -6.81 -5.15 3.53
CA ARG A 50 -7.52 -4.74 2.33
C ARG A 50 -6.59 -3.94 1.43
N LEU A 51 -6.82 -3.97 0.13
CA LEU A 51 -6.01 -3.28 -0.86
C LEU A 51 -6.89 -2.39 -1.72
N ALA A 52 -6.33 -1.30 -2.21
CA ALA A 52 -6.99 -0.46 -3.20
C ALA A 52 -5.95 0.10 -4.17
N PRO A 53 -6.21 0.02 -5.50
CA PRO A 53 -5.34 0.70 -6.44
C PRO A 53 -5.47 2.22 -6.30
N THR A 54 -4.37 2.93 -6.48
CA THR A 54 -4.37 4.39 -6.41
C THR A 54 -5.20 5.04 -7.52
N GLN A 55 -5.48 4.29 -8.58
CA GLN A 55 -6.33 4.73 -9.68
C GLN A 55 -7.83 4.70 -9.34
N SER A 56 -8.23 4.00 -8.28
CA SER A 56 -9.63 3.97 -7.85
C SER A 56 -10.06 5.31 -7.25
N PRO A 57 -11.38 5.62 -7.24
CA PRO A 57 -11.87 6.85 -6.60
C PRO A 57 -11.45 6.96 -5.13
N LEU A 58 -11.51 5.87 -4.38
CA LEU A 58 -11.06 5.82 -2.99
C LEU A 58 -9.56 6.07 -2.87
N GLY A 59 -8.76 5.40 -3.70
CA GLY A 59 -7.30 5.54 -3.69
C GLY A 59 -6.87 6.97 -3.99
N ARG A 60 -7.44 7.60 -5.02
CA ARG A 60 -7.16 8.99 -5.37
C ARG A 60 -7.53 9.96 -4.24
N ALA A 61 -8.72 9.79 -3.66
CA ALA A 61 -9.19 10.66 -2.57
C ALA A 61 -8.28 10.56 -1.34
N LEU A 62 -7.84 9.37 -0.96
CA LEU A 62 -6.94 9.17 0.16
C LEU A 62 -5.55 9.76 -0.10
N LEU A 63 -5.00 9.62 -1.31
CA LEU A 63 -3.73 10.25 -1.66
C LEU A 63 -3.82 11.77 -1.52
N ILE A 64 -4.85 12.38 -2.08
CA ILE A 64 -5.08 13.82 -1.98
C ILE A 64 -5.22 14.25 -0.51
N HIS A 65 -5.99 13.50 0.29
CA HIS A 65 -6.19 13.77 1.70
C HIS A 65 -4.86 13.82 2.48
N TYR A 66 -3.93 12.93 2.16
CA TYR A 66 -2.61 12.89 2.80
C TYR A 66 -1.55 13.75 2.11
N GLY A 67 -1.94 14.56 1.13
CA GLY A 67 -1.05 15.51 0.45
C GLY A 67 -0.10 14.86 -0.55
N LEU A 68 -0.46 13.68 -1.06
CA LEU A 68 0.30 12.96 -2.08
C LEU A 68 -0.29 13.19 -3.47
N ASP A 69 0.55 13.11 -4.49
CA ASP A 69 0.12 13.29 -5.87
C ASP A 69 -0.61 12.02 -6.36
N PRO A 70 -1.91 12.10 -6.68
CA PRO A 70 -2.65 10.94 -7.16
C PRO A 70 -2.29 10.51 -8.59
N ASP A 71 -1.64 11.38 -9.36
CA ASP A 71 -1.23 11.09 -10.73
C ASP A 71 0.20 10.55 -10.82
N ASP A 72 0.99 10.75 -9.77
CA ASP A 72 2.34 10.19 -9.65
C ASP A 72 2.60 9.65 -8.22
N PRO A 73 1.90 8.58 -7.82
CA PRO A 73 2.10 8.00 -6.51
C PRO A 73 3.50 7.40 -6.41
N SER A 74 4.34 8.02 -5.60
CA SER A 74 5.75 7.62 -5.45
C SER A 74 5.96 6.45 -4.50
N THR A 75 4.92 6.02 -3.78
CA THR A 75 5.04 5.02 -2.72
C THR A 75 3.76 4.20 -2.55
N MET A 76 3.90 3.00 -2.02
CA MET A 76 2.78 2.28 -1.42
C MET A 76 2.45 2.92 -0.07
N LEU A 77 1.17 3.12 0.18
CA LEU A 77 0.70 3.71 1.42
C LEU A 77 0.00 2.63 2.26
N LEU A 78 0.42 2.49 3.51
CA LEU A 78 -0.27 1.64 4.48
C LEU A 78 -1.06 2.53 5.43
N ILE A 79 -2.38 2.36 5.46
CA ILE A 79 -3.26 3.00 6.44
C ILE A 79 -3.62 1.96 7.48
N GLN A 80 -3.10 2.13 8.68
CA GLN A 80 -3.28 1.22 9.80
C GLN A 80 -3.68 2.00 11.04
N ASP A 81 -4.74 1.57 11.71
CA ASP A 81 -5.28 2.25 12.89
C ASP A 81 -5.54 3.74 12.63
N GLY A 82 -5.99 4.04 11.42
CA GLY A 82 -6.29 5.40 10.96
C GLY A 82 -5.07 6.27 10.68
N VAL A 83 -3.88 5.72 10.70
CA VAL A 83 -2.61 6.42 10.44
C VAL A 83 -1.99 5.93 9.14
N ALA A 84 -1.63 6.87 8.27
CA ALA A 84 -0.95 6.55 7.02
C ALA A 84 0.57 6.45 7.25
N ARG A 85 1.14 5.38 6.72
CA ARG A 85 2.60 5.11 6.73
C ARG A 85 3.07 4.92 5.31
N GLU A 86 4.13 5.60 4.96
CA GLU A 86 4.70 5.53 3.62
C GLU A 86 6.14 5.03 3.63
N ARG A 87 6.69 4.80 2.44
CA ARG A 87 8.08 4.38 2.22
C ARG A 87 8.43 3.11 3.01
N SER A 88 9.60 3.11 3.64
CA SER A 88 10.07 1.94 4.38
C SER A 88 9.20 1.58 5.57
N ASP A 89 8.61 2.57 6.24
CA ASP A 89 7.71 2.32 7.38
C ASP A 89 6.43 1.60 6.93
N GLY A 90 5.87 1.98 5.78
CA GLY A 90 4.73 1.29 5.20
C GLY A 90 5.08 -0.14 4.79
N ALA A 91 6.18 -0.32 4.09
CA ALA A 91 6.65 -1.64 3.65
C ALA A 91 6.91 -2.59 4.83
N LEU A 92 7.59 -2.09 5.88
CA LEU A 92 7.86 -2.90 7.08
C LEU A 92 6.59 -3.18 7.89
N GLY A 93 5.65 -2.24 7.93
CA GLY A 93 4.34 -2.46 8.56
C GLY A 93 3.56 -3.59 7.88
N ILE A 94 3.61 -3.67 6.57
CA ILE A 94 3.01 -4.77 5.80
C ILE A 94 3.74 -6.08 6.11
N ALA A 95 5.08 -6.08 6.00
CA ALA A 95 5.90 -7.28 6.23
C ALA A 95 5.71 -7.86 7.63
N ALA A 96 5.52 -7.01 8.64
CA ALA A 96 5.32 -7.42 10.02
C ALA A 96 4.09 -8.30 10.23
N ARG A 97 3.08 -8.18 9.37
CA ARG A 97 1.82 -8.91 9.46
C ARG A 97 1.73 -10.09 8.49
N LEU A 98 2.74 -10.27 7.64
CA LEU A 98 2.82 -11.41 6.74
C LEU A 98 3.58 -12.56 7.43
N PRO A 99 3.34 -13.82 6.99
CA PRO A 99 4.08 -14.96 7.52
C PRO A 99 5.57 -14.89 7.17
N ALA A 100 6.39 -15.70 7.83
CA ALA A 100 7.80 -15.85 7.48
C ALA A 100 7.94 -16.28 5.99
N PRO A 101 8.96 -15.81 5.24
CA PRO A 101 10.10 -15.03 5.72
C PRO A 101 9.85 -13.51 5.81
N TYR A 102 8.72 -13.02 5.35
CA TYR A 102 8.47 -11.57 5.21
C TYR A 102 8.54 -10.81 6.53
N LYS A 103 7.98 -11.38 7.60
CA LYS A 103 8.03 -10.73 8.92
C LYS A 103 9.45 -10.55 9.45
N LEU A 104 10.42 -11.32 8.94
CA LEU A 104 11.82 -11.15 9.31
C LEU A 104 12.41 -9.82 8.79
N ALA A 105 11.79 -9.23 7.77
CA ALA A 105 12.19 -7.91 7.28
C ALA A 105 12.03 -6.81 8.35
N VAL A 106 11.23 -7.05 9.39
CA VAL A 106 11.09 -6.13 10.53
C VAL A 106 12.42 -5.88 11.22
N SER A 107 13.36 -6.82 11.16
CA SER A 107 14.72 -6.65 11.68
C SER A 107 15.46 -5.47 11.00
N ALA A 108 15.06 -5.09 9.80
CA ALA A 108 15.60 -3.91 9.13
C ALA A 108 15.31 -2.59 9.87
N ARG A 109 14.39 -2.58 10.84
CA ARG A 109 14.16 -1.44 11.72
C ARG A 109 15.38 -1.05 12.55
N ILE A 110 16.35 -1.95 12.70
CA ILE A 110 17.65 -1.67 13.32
C ILE A 110 18.41 -0.61 12.51
N ALA A 111 18.26 -0.60 11.18
CA ALA A 111 18.88 0.41 10.33
C ALA A 111 18.21 1.78 10.55
N PRO A 112 18.98 2.88 10.54
CA PRO A 112 18.42 4.22 10.63
C PRO A 112 17.37 4.49 9.53
N ARG A 113 16.34 5.23 9.86
CA ARG A 113 15.22 5.51 8.94
C ARG A 113 15.71 6.13 7.63
N PHE A 114 16.68 7.06 7.69
CA PHE A 114 17.18 7.71 6.48
C PHE A 114 17.87 6.73 5.51
N VAL A 115 18.52 5.69 6.02
CA VAL A 115 19.13 4.62 5.19
C VAL A 115 18.05 3.78 4.54
N ARG A 116 17.05 3.38 5.32
CA ARG A 116 15.92 2.58 4.81
C ARG A 116 15.12 3.33 3.75
N ASP A 117 14.84 4.58 3.99
CA ASP A 117 14.09 5.43 3.05
C ASP A 117 14.91 5.72 1.78
N ALA A 118 16.23 5.87 1.89
CA ALA A 118 17.10 6.03 0.74
C ALA A 118 17.08 4.79 -0.17
N LEU A 119 17.11 3.58 0.41
CA LEU A 119 16.98 2.34 -0.33
C LEU A 119 15.60 2.20 -0.97
N TYR A 120 14.55 2.53 -0.23
CA TYR A 120 13.18 2.51 -0.74
C TYR A 120 13.03 3.47 -1.93
N ASP A 121 13.51 4.69 -1.81
CA ASP A 121 13.42 5.70 -2.87
C ASP A 121 14.24 5.30 -4.10
N PHE A 122 15.38 4.64 -3.90
CA PHE A 122 16.18 4.09 -5.00
C PHE A 122 15.39 3.07 -5.82
N VAL A 123 14.71 2.14 -5.17
CA VAL A 123 13.86 1.16 -5.82
C VAL A 123 12.63 1.84 -6.44
N ALA A 124 12.00 2.77 -5.73
CA ALA A 124 10.81 3.48 -6.18
C ALA A 124 11.07 4.28 -7.47
N ARG A 125 12.24 4.92 -7.59
CA ARG A 125 12.62 5.64 -8.80
C ARG A 125 12.81 4.72 -10.01
N ARG A 126 13.15 3.45 -9.80
CA ARG A 126 13.40 2.47 -10.85
C ARG A 126 12.22 1.55 -11.12
N ARG A 127 11.18 1.60 -10.31
CA ARG A 127 10.02 0.70 -10.39
C ARG A 127 9.31 0.73 -11.75
N ARG A 128 9.26 1.89 -12.40
CA ARG A 128 8.61 2.05 -13.71
C ARG A 128 9.38 1.39 -14.85
N ARG A 129 10.66 1.08 -14.63
CA ARG A 129 11.51 0.38 -15.61
C ARG A 129 11.45 -1.13 -15.46
N ILE A 130 10.81 -1.63 -14.39
CA ILE A 130 10.68 -3.07 -14.15
C ILE A 130 9.56 -3.61 -15.04
N PRO A 131 9.86 -4.55 -15.98
CA PRO A 131 8.84 -5.12 -16.84
C PRO A 131 7.98 -6.11 -16.07
N GLY A 132 6.75 -6.29 -16.51
CA GLY A 132 5.84 -7.29 -15.98
C GLY A 132 4.37 -6.87 -16.10
N PRO A 133 3.44 -7.79 -15.76
CA PRO A 133 2.02 -7.49 -15.80
C PRO A 133 1.64 -6.50 -14.70
N THR A 134 0.81 -5.52 -15.04
CA THR A 134 0.23 -4.57 -14.11
C THR A 134 -1.10 -5.08 -13.57
N TRP A 135 -1.58 -4.49 -12.49
CA TRP A 135 -2.89 -4.83 -11.93
C TRP A 135 -4.01 -4.61 -12.95
N CYS A 136 -3.96 -3.48 -13.67
CA CYS A 136 -4.96 -3.15 -14.67
C CYS A 136 -4.93 -4.07 -15.88
N SER A 137 -3.75 -4.62 -16.24
CA SER A 137 -3.60 -5.52 -17.39
C SER A 137 -3.85 -6.99 -17.06
N LEU A 138 -3.58 -7.42 -15.85
CA LEU A 138 -3.72 -8.81 -15.41
C LEU A 138 -4.21 -8.85 -13.96
N PRO A 139 -5.51 -8.74 -13.73
CA PRO A 139 -6.08 -8.82 -12.38
C PRO A 139 -5.79 -10.19 -11.75
N PRO A 140 -5.61 -10.26 -10.42
CA PRO A 140 -5.41 -11.54 -9.75
C PRO A 140 -6.66 -12.42 -9.86
N SER A 141 -6.45 -13.73 -9.86
CA SER A 141 -7.51 -14.73 -9.88
C SER A 141 -7.40 -15.66 -8.67
N GLY A 142 -8.49 -16.32 -8.32
CA GLY A 142 -8.51 -17.33 -7.27
C GLY A 142 -8.55 -16.79 -5.84
N VAL A 143 -8.81 -15.51 -5.65
CA VAL A 143 -9.01 -14.87 -4.34
C VAL A 143 -10.36 -14.18 -4.33
N ASP A 144 -11.06 -14.21 -3.21
CA ASP A 144 -12.26 -13.38 -3.05
C ASP A 144 -11.86 -11.91 -3.03
N LEU A 145 -11.97 -11.26 -4.17
CA LEU A 145 -11.57 -9.87 -4.34
C LEU A 145 -12.59 -8.89 -3.78
N ALA A 146 -13.86 -9.28 -3.66
CA ALA A 146 -14.92 -8.37 -3.26
C ALA A 146 -14.72 -7.83 -1.83
N ASP A 147 -14.23 -8.68 -0.92
CA ASP A 147 -13.93 -8.28 0.47
C ASP A 147 -12.51 -7.72 0.65
N ARG A 148 -11.60 -8.05 -0.26
CA ARG A 148 -10.17 -7.75 -0.08
C ARG A 148 -9.70 -6.54 -0.87
N VAL A 149 -10.35 -6.20 -1.97
CA VAL A 149 -9.97 -5.10 -2.85
C VAL A 149 -11.11 -4.08 -2.93
N LEU A 150 -10.81 -2.85 -2.54
CA LEU A 150 -11.76 -1.73 -2.53
C LEU A 150 -11.53 -0.83 -3.75
N GLY A 151 -12.60 -0.36 -4.33
CA GLY A 151 -12.55 0.60 -5.43
C GLY A 151 -12.77 0.06 -6.83
#